data_2e963ee71151d72aa007047a340761ec
#
_entry.id   2e963ee71151d72aa007047a340761ec
#
_cell.length_a   1.000
_cell.length_b   1.000
_cell.length_c   1.000
_cell.angle_alpha   90.00
_cell.angle_beta   90.00
_cell.angle_gamma   90.00
#
_symmetry.space_group_name_H-M   'P 1'
#
loop_
_entity.id
_entity.type
_entity.pdbx_description
1 polymer ?
#
loop_
_entity_poly.entity_id
_entity_poly.type
_entity_poly.pdbx_seq_one_letter_code
_entity_poly.pdbx_strand_id
1 'polypeptide(L)'
;MKEVLQEKLDNLFIKAGQYNKYQFVIVTLFTLQFLGSQFFHVNFSYLTSYPIIHFNNTEVKIDADWCKNYYNKSESIEQIHLSENQIPKSSIIIDFELSCHITEKYLLDIIYYFGNIIGSCVSYHFYEKIGTKVSLIIFAIIQMVCLFLLELLNVGTLKNSLIFLYIDLFFIGFSQYIVINLLFLYICDIISLKLIPFFITIIVCGRPFAELFGVLFFYYLDLNWKNNIAIMASVNIISLLIIIFYMVNSPKAALRNKEQVHFIKHLLNIAKKNKRKIKKEDFDFLIPFMDDKKKLEYNLFFDAINYRHQITLSII
;
A
#
# COMPACT_ATOMS: atom_id res chain seq x y z
N MET A 1 27.66 -24.20 -3.94
CA MET A 1 28.13 -22.80 -3.87
C MET A 1 26.98 -21.83 -3.55
N LYS A 2 25.84 -21.86 -4.27
CA LYS A 2 24.68 -20.97 -4.02
C LYS A 2 24.08 -21.16 -2.62
N GLU A 3 23.91 -22.37 -2.15
CA GLU A 3 23.34 -22.69 -0.82
C GLU A 3 24.22 -22.16 0.32
N VAL A 4 25.53 -22.34 0.23
CA VAL A 4 26.48 -21.84 1.24
C VAL A 4 26.48 -20.32 1.30
N LEU A 5 26.35 -19.64 0.13
CA LEU A 5 26.25 -18.19 0.08
C LEU A 5 24.95 -17.71 0.72
N GLN A 6 23.83 -18.39 0.43
CA GLN A 6 22.53 -18.08 1.00
C GLN A 6 22.52 -18.25 2.52
N GLU A 7 23.13 -19.31 3.04
CA GLU A 7 23.27 -19.56 4.48
C GLU A 7 24.07 -18.45 5.16
N LYS A 8 25.20 -18.01 4.56
CA LYS A 8 26.01 -16.90 5.07
C LYS A 8 25.24 -15.59 5.08
N LEU A 9 24.45 -15.31 4.03
CA LEU A 9 23.57 -14.13 3.98
C LEU A 9 22.50 -14.19 5.05
N ASP A 10 21.84 -15.32 5.25
CA ASP A 10 20.83 -15.48 6.30
C ASP A 10 21.44 -15.28 7.69
N ASN A 11 22.64 -15.80 7.93
CA ASN A 11 23.36 -15.58 9.18
C ASN A 11 23.72 -14.09 9.42
N LEU A 12 24.03 -13.33 8.36
CA LEU A 12 24.21 -11.87 8.47
C LEU A 12 22.93 -11.15 8.87
N PHE A 13 21.79 -11.52 8.30
CA PHE A 13 20.48 -10.94 8.68
C PHE A 13 20.12 -11.29 10.13
N ILE A 14 20.45 -12.50 10.61
CA ILE A 14 20.28 -12.89 12.01
C ILE A 14 21.16 -12.01 12.91
N LYS A 15 22.42 -11.79 12.56
CA LYS A 15 23.33 -10.92 13.30
C LYS A 15 22.89 -9.46 13.30
N ALA A 16 22.32 -8.97 12.18
CA ALA A 16 21.73 -7.63 12.07
C ALA A 16 20.48 -7.46 12.95
N GLY A 17 19.92 -8.55 13.48
CA GLY A 17 18.80 -8.55 14.42
C GLY A 17 17.45 -8.64 13.76
N GLN A 18 17.17 -9.74 13.08
CA GLN A 18 15.91 -9.94 12.34
C GLN A 18 14.63 -10.03 13.18
N TYR A 19 14.72 -10.19 14.51
CA TYR A 19 13.60 -10.13 15.46
C TYR A 19 13.66 -8.89 16.35
N ASN A 20 14.32 -7.83 15.90
CA ASN A 20 14.52 -6.64 16.71
C ASN A 20 13.58 -5.50 16.33
N LYS A 21 13.71 -4.40 17.06
CA LYS A 21 12.84 -3.22 17.00
C LYS A 21 12.61 -2.70 15.58
N TYR A 22 13.64 -2.68 14.73
CA TYR A 22 13.52 -2.15 13.37
C TYR A 22 12.50 -2.93 12.54
N GLN A 23 12.61 -4.27 12.55
CA GLN A 23 11.71 -5.12 11.77
C GLN A 23 10.28 -5.03 12.25
N PHE A 24 10.05 -5.06 13.57
CA PHE A 24 8.70 -4.92 14.12
C PHE A 24 8.08 -3.56 13.80
N VAL A 25 8.84 -2.47 13.92
CA VAL A 25 8.34 -1.12 13.55
C VAL A 25 7.99 -1.07 12.07
N ILE A 26 8.85 -1.57 11.17
CA ILE A 26 8.57 -1.60 9.73
C ILE A 26 7.33 -2.45 9.43
N VAL A 27 7.22 -3.63 10.03
CA VAL A 27 6.05 -4.51 9.82
C VAL A 27 4.77 -3.84 10.30
N THR A 28 4.79 -3.20 11.46
CA THR A 28 3.63 -2.44 11.96
C THR A 28 3.22 -1.31 11.01
N LEU A 29 4.19 -0.53 10.53
CA LEU A 29 3.94 0.53 9.55
C LEU A 29 3.38 -0.03 8.23
N PHE A 30 3.91 -1.17 7.79
CA PHE A 30 3.44 -1.85 6.59
C PHE A 30 2.03 -2.43 6.78
N THR A 31 1.71 -2.93 7.97
CA THR A 31 0.35 -3.37 8.29
C THR A 31 -0.63 -2.20 8.24
N LEU A 32 -0.26 -1.03 8.76
CA LEU A 32 -1.08 0.18 8.66
C LEU A 32 -1.23 0.66 7.21
N GLN A 33 -0.15 0.67 6.43
CA GLN A 33 -0.18 1.04 5.03
C GLN A 33 -1.01 0.04 4.20
N PHE A 34 -0.89 -1.25 4.49
CA PHE A 34 -1.68 -2.30 3.88
C PHE A 34 -3.16 -2.18 4.23
N LEU A 35 -3.48 -1.94 5.51
CA LEU A 35 -4.85 -1.70 5.98
C LEU A 35 -5.49 -0.55 5.22
N GLY A 36 -4.85 0.61 5.18
CA GLY A 36 -5.38 1.78 4.49
C GLY A 36 -5.50 1.57 2.98
N SER A 37 -4.54 0.90 2.34
CA SER A 37 -4.63 0.56 0.92
C SER A 37 -5.75 -0.46 0.65
N GLN A 38 -5.92 -1.47 1.50
CA GLN A 38 -6.95 -2.50 1.33
C GLN A 38 -8.36 -2.00 1.68
N PHE A 39 -8.48 -0.95 2.49
CA PHE A 39 -9.78 -0.45 2.92
C PHE A 39 -10.71 -0.12 1.74
N PHE A 40 -10.20 0.58 0.74
CA PHE A 40 -10.98 0.87 -0.46
C PHE A 40 -11.39 -0.41 -1.21
N HIS A 41 -10.46 -1.35 -1.37
CA HIS A 41 -10.70 -2.60 -2.08
C HIS A 41 -11.77 -3.48 -1.43
N VAL A 42 -11.64 -3.75 -0.14
CA VAL A 42 -12.54 -4.69 0.57
C VAL A 42 -13.92 -4.09 0.80
N ASN A 43 -14.01 -2.76 0.88
CA ASN A 43 -15.27 -2.06 1.06
C ASN A 43 -15.86 -1.53 -0.26
N PHE A 44 -15.26 -1.86 -1.41
CA PHE A 44 -15.69 -1.35 -2.70
C PHE A 44 -17.16 -1.68 -3.01
N SER A 45 -17.63 -2.86 -2.62
CA SER A 45 -19.03 -3.25 -2.75
C SER A 45 -20.00 -2.39 -1.95
N TYR A 46 -19.58 -1.88 -0.77
CA TYR A 46 -20.36 -0.91 -0.01
C TYR A 46 -20.35 0.47 -0.67
N LEU A 47 -19.17 0.88 -1.19
CA LEU A 47 -19.00 2.15 -1.88
C LEU A 47 -19.81 2.23 -3.19
N THR A 48 -20.02 1.10 -3.85
CA THR A 48 -20.80 0.98 -5.11
C THR A 48 -22.14 0.28 -4.92
N SER A 49 -22.71 0.29 -3.70
CA SER A 49 -24.01 -0.32 -3.43
C SER A 49 -25.15 0.49 -4.03
N TYR A 50 -26.18 -0.22 -4.48
CA TYR A 50 -27.42 0.43 -4.93
C TYR A 50 -28.20 1.01 -3.76
N PRO A 51 -28.83 2.17 -3.92
CA PRO A 51 -29.71 2.73 -2.92
C PRO A 51 -30.96 1.86 -2.74
N ILE A 52 -31.46 1.84 -1.50
CA ILE A 52 -32.80 1.37 -1.18
C ILE A 52 -33.71 2.60 -1.13
N ILE A 53 -34.80 2.60 -1.83
CA ILE A 53 -35.71 3.72 -1.89
C ILE A 53 -37.09 3.33 -1.32
N HIS A 54 -37.80 4.30 -0.79
CA HIS A 54 -39.22 4.17 -0.47
C HIS A 54 -40.05 4.63 -1.65
N PHE A 55 -40.85 3.72 -2.16
CA PHE A 55 -41.82 4.02 -3.18
C PHE A 55 -43.19 3.52 -2.73
N ASN A 56 -44.20 4.40 -2.67
CA ASN A 56 -45.51 4.08 -2.16
C ASN A 56 -45.52 3.38 -0.76
N ASN A 57 -44.70 3.87 0.17
CA ASN A 57 -44.52 3.31 1.52
C ASN A 57 -43.98 1.87 1.56
N THR A 58 -43.40 1.35 0.48
CA THR A 58 -42.70 0.09 0.44
C THR A 58 -41.23 0.31 0.13
N GLU A 59 -40.36 -0.44 0.82
CA GLU A 59 -38.94 -0.44 0.51
C GLU A 59 -38.72 -1.19 -0.82
N VAL A 60 -38.11 -0.52 -1.78
CA VAL A 60 -37.82 -1.09 -3.09
C VAL A 60 -36.32 -0.97 -3.36
N LYS A 61 -35.73 -2.06 -3.76
CA LYS A 61 -34.33 -2.06 -4.24
C LYS A 61 -34.31 -1.66 -5.69
N ILE A 62 -33.49 -0.66 -6.04
CA ILE A 62 -33.32 -0.27 -7.44
C ILE A 62 -32.63 -1.40 -8.20
N ASP A 63 -33.28 -1.91 -9.22
CA ASP A 63 -32.72 -2.87 -10.16
C ASP A 63 -33.06 -2.46 -11.61
N ALA A 64 -32.61 -3.26 -12.58
CA ALA A 64 -32.83 -2.98 -14.01
C ALA A 64 -34.30 -2.89 -14.38
N ASP A 65 -35.12 -3.74 -13.78
CA ASP A 65 -36.56 -3.80 -14.08
C ASP A 65 -37.27 -2.59 -13.48
N TRP A 66 -36.89 -2.18 -12.27
CA TRP A 66 -37.41 -0.96 -11.65
C TRP A 66 -37.08 0.28 -12.49
N CYS A 67 -35.82 0.43 -12.89
CA CYS A 67 -35.37 1.55 -13.72
C CYS A 67 -36.10 1.61 -15.06
N LYS A 68 -36.31 0.48 -15.71
CA LYS A 68 -37.03 0.40 -16.98
C LYS A 68 -38.50 0.76 -16.84
N ASN A 69 -39.15 0.35 -15.75
CA ASN A 69 -40.57 0.47 -15.57
C ASN A 69 -41.02 1.79 -14.96
N TYR A 70 -40.24 2.37 -14.07
CA TYR A 70 -40.62 3.51 -13.24
C TYR A 70 -39.79 4.76 -13.49
N TYR A 71 -38.47 4.68 -13.61
CA TYR A 71 -37.60 5.85 -13.75
C TYR A 71 -37.88 6.65 -15.04
N ASN A 72 -38.13 5.98 -16.16
CA ASN A 72 -38.40 6.60 -17.43
C ASN A 72 -39.87 7.09 -17.57
N LYS A 73 -40.77 6.73 -16.63
CA LYS A 73 -42.19 7.08 -16.69
C LYS A 73 -42.60 8.11 -15.65
N SER A 74 -41.80 8.36 -14.64
CA SER A 74 -42.15 9.31 -13.58
C SER A 74 -41.63 10.71 -13.93
N GLU A 75 -42.55 11.60 -14.30
CA GLU A 75 -42.29 13.04 -14.41
C GLU A 75 -42.06 13.69 -13.02
N SER A 76 -42.24 12.97 -11.93
CA SER A 76 -42.09 13.47 -10.55
C SER A 76 -41.10 12.64 -9.76
N ILE A 77 -39.81 12.98 -9.86
CA ILE A 77 -38.75 12.50 -8.99
C ILE A 77 -38.99 12.90 -7.52
N GLU A 78 -39.88 13.87 -7.25
CA GLU A 78 -40.22 14.36 -5.91
C GLU A 78 -40.80 13.32 -4.94
N GLN A 79 -41.22 12.15 -5.43
CA GLN A 79 -41.78 11.07 -4.58
C GLN A 79 -40.78 9.98 -4.22
N ILE A 80 -39.57 10.08 -4.70
CA ILE A 80 -38.52 9.09 -4.40
C ILE A 80 -37.70 9.58 -3.20
N HIS A 81 -37.97 9.02 -2.04
CA HIS A 81 -37.15 9.25 -0.84
C HIS A 81 -36.17 8.09 -0.64
N LEU A 82 -34.93 8.41 -0.34
CA LEU A 82 -33.97 7.40 0.11
C LEU A 82 -34.44 6.79 1.43
N SER A 83 -34.33 5.49 1.58
CA SER A 83 -34.68 4.82 2.82
C SER A 83 -33.82 5.34 3.98
N GLU A 84 -34.47 5.72 5.09
CA GLU A 84 -33.76 6.14 6.30
C GLU A 84 -32.90 5.03 6.90
N ASN A 85 -33.27 3.76 6.63
CA ASN A 85 -32.55 2.58 7.10
C ASN A 85 -31.48 2.09 6.12
N GLN A 86 -31.19 2.85 5.06
CA GLN A 86 -30.18 2.45 4.08
C GLN A 86 -28.77 2.46 4.67
N ILE A 87 -28.05 1.37 4.44
CA ILE A 87 -26.66 1.24 4.81
C ILE A 87 -25.87 0.77 3.57
N PRO A 88 -24.89 1.57 3.11
CA PRO A 88 -24.56 2.94 3.55
C PRO A 88 -25.60 3.98 3.07
N LYS A 89 -25.78 5.04 3.86
CA LYS A 89 -26.68 6.18 3.50
C LYS A 89 -26.22 6.95 2.26
N SER A 90 -24.94 6.84 1.92
CA SER A 90 -24.35 7.43 0.72
C SER A 90 -23.43 6.44 0.05
N SER A 91 -23.38 6.45 -1.26
CA SER A 91 -22.49 5.63 -2.08
C SER A 91 -22.04 6.41 -3.31
N ILE A 92 -21.01 5.94 -3.98
CA ILE A 92 -20.56 6.50 -5.27
C ILE A 92 -21.71 6.45 -6.28
N ILE A 93 -22.52 5.40 -6.27
CA ILE A 93 -23.67 5.24 -7.18
C ILE A 93 -24.71 6.33 -6.97
N ILE A 94 -24.97 6.72 -5.73
CA ILE A 94 -25.92 7.78 -5.39
C ILE A 94 -25.36 9.14 -5.79
N ASP A 95 -24.11 9.43 -5.37
CA ASP A 95 -23.49 10.74 -5.58
C ASP A 95 -23.23 11.06 -7.07
N PHE A 96 -23.04 10.03 -7.90
CA PHE A 96 -22.85 10.18 -9.35
C PHE A 96 -24.12 9.87 -10.16
N GLU A 97 -25.28 9.76 -9.50
CA GLU A 97 -26.58 9.51 -10.11
C GLU A 97 -26.62 8.26 -11.02
N LEU A 98 -25.82 7.23 -10.68
CA LEU A 98 -25.68 6.01 -11.47
C LEU A 98 -26.71 4.93 -11.12
N SER A 99 -27.70 5.26 -10.31
CA SER A 99 -28.68 4.28 -9.79
C SER A 99 -29.41 3.51 -10.87
N CYS A 100 -29.70 4.15 -12.01
CA CYS A 100 -30.33 3.50 -13.16
C CYS A 100 -29.36 3.27 -14.34
N HIS A 101 -28.11 3.54 -14.20
CA HIS A 101 -27.07 3.35 -15.21
C HIS A 101 -26.25 2.08 -14.94
N ILE A 102 -26.89 0.92 -15.12
CA ILE A 102 -26.32 -0.38 -14.75
C ILE A 102 -25.01 -0.67 -15.49
N THR A 103 -24.91 -0.31 -16.77
CA THR A 103 -23.69 -0.51 -17.57
C THR A 103 -22.54 0.29 -17.01
N GLU A 104 -22.76 1.55 -16.65
CA GLU A 104 -21.78 2.46 -16.09
C GLU A 104 -21.28 1.94 -14.73
N LYS A 105 -22.16 1.40 -13.89
CA LYS A 105 -21.77 0.77 -12.62
C LYS A 105 -20.83 -0.41 -12.85
N TYR A 106 -21.17 -1.35 -13.73
CA TYR A 106 -20.27 -2.48 -14.00
C TYR A 106 -18.94 -2.03 -14.61
N LEU A 107 -18.96 -0.93 -15.37
CA LEU A 107 -17.74 -0.36 -15.92
C LEU A 107 -16.81 0.21 -14.82
N LEU A 108 -17.36 0.78 -13.73
CA LEU A 108 -16.57 1.19 -12.56
C LEU A 108 -15.81 0.00 -11.97
N ASP A 109 -16.50 -1.11 -11.74
CA ASP A 109 -15.91 -2.32 -11.19
C ASP A 109 -14.80 -2.87 -12.12
N ILE A 110 -15.11 -2.97 -13.43
CA ILE A 110 -14.17 -3.48 -14.44
C ILE A 110 -12.91 -2.61 -14.49
N ILE A 111 -13.04 -1.29 -14.55
CA ILE A 111 -11.92 -0.36 -14.66
C ILE A 111 -11.03 -0.43 -13.42
N TYR A 112 -11.62 -0.45 -12.24
CA TYR A 112 -10.89 -0.56 -10.99
C TYR A 112 -10.08 -1.87 -10.92
N TYR A 113 -10.71 -3.02 -11.18
CA TYR A 113 -10.02 -4.31 -11.17
C TYR A 113 -9.01 -4.47 -12.31
N PHE A 114 -9.25 -3.85 -13.46
CA PHE A 114 -8.28 -3.81 -14.56
C PHE A 114 -7.02 -3.04 -14.16
N GLY A 115 -7.17 -1.91 -13.46
CA GLY A 115 -6.06 -1.20 -12.84
C GLY A 115 -5.25 -2.10 -11.89
N ASN A 116 -5.93 -2.87 -11.03
CA ASN A 116 -5.30 -3.81 -10.10
C ASN A 116 -4.45 -4.86 -10.83
N ILE A 117 -4.98 -5.45 -11.91
CA ILE A 117 -4.26 -6.47 -12.69
C ILE A 117 -3.00 -5.87 -13.31
N ILE A 118 -3.11 -4.73 -14.00
CA ILE A 118 -1.95 -4.08 -14.62
C ILE A 118 -0.93 -3.67 -13.57
N GLY A 119 -1.36 -3.07 -12.45
CA GLY A 119 -0.48 -2.69 -11.34
C GLY A 119 0.29 -3.89 -10.79
N SER A 120 -0.38 -5.03 -10.61
CA SER A 120 0.27 -6.26 -10.16
C SER A 120 1.35 -6.74 -11.15
N CYS A 121 1.04 -6.74 -12.44
CA CYS A 121 1.97 -7.20 -13.48
C CYS A 121 3.23 -6.33 -13.59
N VAL A 122 3.11 -5.01 -13.43
CA VAL A 122 4.24 -4.09 -13.61
C VAL A 122 5.02 -3.80 -12.32
N SER A 123 4.50 -4.18 -11.16
CA SER A 123 5.10 -3.89 -9.85
C SER A 123 6.55 -4.35 -9.70
N TYR A 124 6.86 -5.54 -10.23
CA TYR A 124 8.21 -6.10 -10.20
C TYR A 124 9.21 -5.29 -11.05
N HIS A 125 8.75 -4.73 -12.17
CA HIS A 125 9.60 -3.89 -13.02
C HIS A 125 10.03 -2.58 -12.31
N PHE A 126 9.11 -1.94 -11.59
CA PHE A 126 9.44 -0.77 -10.78
C PHE A 126 10.39 -1.10 -9.63
N TYR A 127 10.17 -2.25 -8.98
CA TYR A 127 11.04 -2.77 -7.93
C TYR A 127 12.48 -2.95 -8.43
N GLU A 128 12.68 -3.52 -9.61
CA GLU A 128 14.01 -3.74 -10.17
C GLU A 128 14.70 -2.45 -10.63
N LYS A 129 13.98 -1.55 -11.33
CA LYS A 129 14.60 -0.37 -11.94
C LYS A 129 14.82 0.78 -10.96
N ILE A 130 13.84 1.07 -10.13
CA ILE A 130 13.83 2.27 -9.28
C ILE A 130 14.21 1.92 -7.84
N GLY A 131 14.03 0.66 -7.45
CA GLY A 131 14.23 0.19 -6.09
C GLY A 131 12.98 0.31 -5.22
N THR A 132 12.90 -0.54 -4.20
CA THR A 132 11.68 -0.77 -3.41
C THR A 132 11.19 0.49 -2.70
N LYS A 133 12.11 1.21 -2.01
CA LYS A 133 11.73 2.38 -1.21
C LYS A 133 11.16 3.51 -2.06
N VAL A 134 11.86 3.85 -3.14
CA VAL A 134 11.46 4.98 -4.00
C VAL A 134 10.16 4.66 -4.71
N SER A 135 10.04 3.46 -5.27
CA SER A 135 8.81 3.01 -5.93
C SER A 135 7.61 3.00 -4.96
N LEU A 136 7.80 2.49 -3.74
CA LEU A 136 6.76 2.49 -2.71
C LEU A 136 6.25 3.90 -2.41
N ILE A 137 7.16 4.86 -2.23
CA ILE A 137 6.82 6.25 -1.94
C ILE A 137 6.05 6.87 -3.10
N ILE A 138 6.52 6.70 -4.33
CA ILE A 138 5.88 7.26 -5.54
C ILE A 138 4.44 6.74 -5.67
N PHE A 139 4.26 5.42 -5.62
CA PHE A 139 2.93 4.83 -5.83
C PHE A 139 1.99 5.02 -4.65
N ALA A 140 2.50 5.10 -3.42
CA ALA A 140 1.68 5.50 -2.28
C ALA A 140 1.21 6.96 -2.40
N ILE A 141 2.05 7.89 -2.90
CA ILE A 141 1.63 9.27 -3.17
C ILE A 141 0.58 9.30 -4.28
N ILE A 142 0.77 8.57 -5.38
CA ILE A 142 -0.23 8.50 -6.47
C ILE A 142 -1.56 8.00 -5.91
N GLN A 143 -1.57 6.91 -5.13
CA GLN A 143 -2.78 6.38 -4.51
C GLN A 143 -3.48 7.44 -3.63
N MET A 144 -2.71 8.18 -2.83
CA MET A 144 -3.24 9.22 -1.96
C MET A 144 -3.86 10.39 -2.74
N VAL A 145 -3.18 10.81 -3.81
CA VAL A 145 -3.68 11.89 -4.68
C VAL A 145 -5.00 11.48 -5.33
N CYS A 146 -5.09 10.24 -5.84
CA CYS A 146 -6.31 9.73 -6.45
C CYS A 146 -7.46 9.60 -5.42
N LEU A 147 -7.20 9.07 -4.21
CA LEU A 147 -8.22 9.02 -3.16
C LEU A 147 -8.73 10.42 -2.78
N PHE A 148 -7.85 11.43 -2.76
CA PHE A 148 -8.22 12.81 -2.51
C PHE A 148 -9.01 13.43 -3.69
N LEU A 149 -8.62 13.13 -4.94
CA LEU A 149 -9.35 13.57 -6.13
C LEU A 149 -10.76 12.96 -6.16
N LEU A 150 -10.90 11.68 -5.84
CA LEU A 150 -12.20 11.01 -5.74
C LEU A 150 -13.13 11.73 -4.76
N GLU A 151 -12.59 12.22 -3.65
CA GLU A 151 -13.35 12.98 -2.66
C GLU A 151 -13.80 14.36 -3.17
N LEU A 152 -12.96 15.01 -4.00
CA LEU A 152 -13.23 16.33 -4.56
C LEU A 152 -14.14 16.30 -5.81
N LEU A 153 -14.32 15.16 -6.46
CA LEU A 153 -15.16 15.04 -7.64
C LEU A 153 -16.61 15.43 -7.29
N ASN A 154 -17.06 16.55 -7.83
CA ASN A 154 -18.42 17.06 -7.69
C ASN A 154 -19.26 16.71 -8.92
N VAL A 155 -20.50 16.34 -8.67
CA VAL A 155 -21.50 16.00 -9.69
C VAL A 155 -22.02 17.30 -10.34
N GLY A 156 -21.19 17.96 -11.14
CA GLY A 156 -21.59 19.23 -11.78
C GLY A 156 -22.10 19.07 -13.21
N THR A 157 -21.52 18.14 -13.98
CA THR A 157 -21.94 17.81 -15.35
C THR A 157 -21.63 16.33 -15.59
N LEU A 158 -22.67 15.52 -15.58
CA LEU A 158 -22.63 14.06 -15.52
C LEU A 158 -21.58 13.42 -16.45
N LYS A 159 -21.50 13.86 -17.70
CA LYS A 159 -20.66 13.21 -18.71
C LYS A 159 -19.16 13.41 -18.51
N ASN A 160 -18.72 14.59 -18.09
CA ASN A 160 -17.30 14.87 -17.84
C ASN A 160 -16.83 14.30 -16.50
N SER A 161 -17.71 14.29 -15.50
CA SER A 161 -17.40 13.73 -14.19
C SER A 161 -17.16 12.22 -14.24
N LEU A 162 -17.92 11.47 -15.05
CA LEU A 162 -17.77 10.01 -15.17
C LEU A 162 -16.41 9.60 -15.78
N ILE A 163 -15.93 10.31 -16.79
CA ILE A 163 -14.62 10.01 -17.39
C ILE A 163 -13.50 10.19 -16.36
N PHE A 164 -13.56 11.28 -15.59
CA PHE A 164 -12.58 11.52 -14.52
C PHE A 164 -12.67 10.44 -13.44
N LEU A 165 -13.89 10.03 -13.06
CA LEU A 165 -14.09 8.94 -12.10
C LEU A 165 -13.48 7.62 -12.59
N TYR A 166 -13.66 7.27 -13.86
CA TYR A 166 -13.06 6.06 -14.44
C TYR A 166 -11.53 6.11 -14.43
N ILE A 167 -10.96 7.24 -14.83
CA ILE A 167 -9.50 7.43 -14.82
C ILE A 167 -8.97 7.32 -13.39
N ASP A 168 -9.63 7.96 -12.45
CA ASP A 168 -9.23 7.98 -11.04
C ASP A 168 -9.30 6.59 -10.42
N LEU A 169 -10.40 5.86 -10.61
CA LEU A 169 -10.55 4.47 -10.16
C LEU A 169 -9.49 3.53 -10.76
N PHE A 170 -9.16 3.70 -12.04
CA PHE A 170 -8.07 2.96 -12.65
C PHE A 170 -6.75 3.19 -11.91
N PHE A 171 -6.39 4.46 -11.65
CA PHE A 171 -5.14 4.77 -10.96
C PHE A 171 -5.15 4.39 -9.48
N ILE A 172 -6.29 4.43 -8.80
CA ILE A 172 -6.44 3.88 -7.44
C ILE A 172 -6.09 2.39 -7.46
N GLY A 173 -6.73 1.60 -8.33
CA GLY A 173 -6.47 0.17 -8.45
C GLY A 173 -5.02 -0.12 -8.84
N PHE A 174 -4.51 0.56 -9.86
CA PHE A 174 -3.15 0.41 -10.36
C PHE A 174 -2.09 0.66 -9.28
N SER A 175 -2.17 1.80 -8.59
CA SER A 175 -1.20 2.17 -7.56
C SER A 175 -1.31 1.29 -6.31
N GLN A 176 -2.51 0.89 -5.94
CA GLN A 176 -2.78 0.06 -4.77
C GLN A 176 -2.04 -1.28 -4.83
N TYR A 177 -2.16 -2.03 -5.92
CA TYR A 177 -1.50 -3.34 -6.02
C TYR A 177 0.01 -3.23 -6.19
N ILE A 178 0.50 -2.16 -6.80
CA ILE A 178 1.94 -1.88 -6.81
C ILE A 178 2.45 -1.67 -5.38
N VAL A 179 1.77 -0.84 -4.58
CA VAL A 179 2.13 -0.59 -3.18
C VAL A 179 2.16 -1.91 -2.39
N ILE A 180 1.10 -2.72 -2.48
CA ILE A 180 0.99 -4.01 -1.79
C ILE A 180 2.15 -4.95 -2.14
N ASN A 181 2.42 -5.13 -3.41
CA ASN A 181 3.51 -6.00 -3.86
C ASN A 181 4.88 -5.49 -3.39
N LEU A 182 5.09 -4.16 -3.41
CA LEU A 182 6.34 -3.56 -2.93
C LEU A 182 6.54 -3.73 -1.42
N LEU A 183 5.45 -3.70 -0.61
CA LEU A 183 5.53 -4.00 0.81
C LEU A 183 6.04 -5.43 1.04
N PHE A 184 5.49 -6.41 0.34
CA PHE A 184 5.92 -7.81 0.46
C PHE A 184 7.35 -8.01 -0.04
N LEU A 185 7.71 -7.44 -1.20
CA LEU A 185 9.07 -7.52 -1.74
C LEU A 185 10.11 -6.93 -0.78
N TYR A 186 9.79 -5.80 -0.14
CA TYR A 186 10.69 -5.21 0.84
C TYR A 186 10.90 -6.11 2.07
N ILE A 187 9.85 -6.76 2.58
CA ILE A 187 10.00 -7.73 3.67
C ILE A 187 10.90 -8.88 3.27
N CYS A 188 10.75 -9.40 2.05
CA CYS A 188 11.66 -10.42 1.51
C CYS A 188 13.11 -9.95 1.44
N ASP A 189 13.33 -8.65 1.28
CA ASP A 189 14.66 -8.06 1.14
C ASP A 189 15.39 -7.80 2.47
N ILE A 190 14.66 -7.62 3.58
CA ILE A 190 15.25 -7.27 4.88
C ILE A 190 15.25 -8.40 5.90
N ILE A 191 14.60 -9.52 5.58
CA ILE A 191 14.42 -10.65 6.49
C ILE A 191 15.00 -11.92 5.87
N SER A 192 15.42 -12.89 6.71
CA SER A 192 15.84 -14.20 6.26
C SER A 192 14.66 -15.01 5.73
N LEU A 193 14.91 -15.95 4.81
CA LEU A 193 13.87 -16.75 4.17
C LEU A 193 12.95 -17.48 5.15
N LYS A 194 13.50 -17.95 6.28
CA LYS A 194 12.74 -18.72 7.28
C LYS A 194 11.63 -17.92 7.96
N LEU A 195 11.76 -16.60 8.05
CA LEU A 195 10.84 -15.74 8.79
C LEU A 195 9.90 -14.93 7.89
N ILE A 196 10.11 -14.95 6.59
CA ILE A 196 9.26 -14.22 5.63
C ILE A 196 7.78 -14.57 5.82
N PRO A 197 7.35 -15.85 5.89
CA PRO A 197 5.94 -16.18 6.04
C PRO A 197 5.32 -15.57 7.30
N PHE A 198 6.02 -15.59 8.42
CA PHE A 198 5.55 -15.02 9.68
C PHE A 198 5.28 -13.51 9.56
N PHE A 199 6.22 -12.73 9.02
CA PHE A 199 6.06 -11.29 8.89
C PHE A 199 5.04 -10.89 7.83
N ILE A 200 4.96 -11.63 6.72
CA ILE A 200 3.92 -11.42 5.71
C ILE A 200 2.53 -11.67 6.30
N THR A 201 2.35 -12.73 7.10
CA THR A 201 1.07 -13.02 7.77
C THR A 201 0.63 -11.85 8.65
N ILE A 202 1.55 -11.24 9.41
CA ILE A 202 1.21 -10.06 10.22
C ILE A 202 0.71 -8.91 9.35
N ILE A 203 1.37 -8.64 8.20
CA ILE A 203 0.95 -7.56 7.29
C ILE A 203 -0.44 -7.86 6.71
N VAL A 204 -0.66 -9.10 6.25
CA VAL A 204 -1.92 -9.52 5.64
C VAL A 204 -3.08 -9.47 6.64
N CYS A 205 -2.83 -9.60 7.94
CA CYS A 205 -3.85 -9.34 8.97
C CYS A 205 -4.44 -7.93 8.92
N GLY A 206 -3.78 -6.97 8.26
CA GLY A 206 -4.37 -5.65 8.00
C GLY A 206 -5.67 -5.71 7.18
N ARG A 207 -5.86 -6.73 6.31
CA ARG A 207 -7.08 -6.86 5.49
C ARG A 207 -8.35 -7.12 6.31
N PRO A 208 -8.42 -8.13 7.19
CA PRO A 208 -9.59 -8.31 8.07
C PRO A 208 -9.89 -7.08 8.93
N PHE A 209 -8.86 -6.36 9.38
CA PHE A 209 -9.07 -5.10 10.08
C PHE A 209 -9.69 -4.03 9.18
N ALA A 210 -9.28 -3.95 7.91
CA ALA A 210 -9.90 -3.03 6.95
C ALA A 210 -11.39 -3.34 6.74
N GLU A 211 -11.77 -4.62 6.67
CA GLU A 211 -13.16 -5.07 6.60
C GLU A 211 -13.93 -4.70 7.87
N LEU A 212 -13.35 -4.97 9.04
CA LEU A 212 -13.95 -4.62 10.33
C LEU A 212 -14.18 -3.12 10.48
N PHE A 213 -13.21 -2.28 10.10
CA PHE A 213 -13.36 -0.82 10.10
C PHE A 213 -14.42 -0.36 9.09
N GLY A 214 -14.53 -1.02 7.93
CA GLY A 214 -15.60 -0.76 6.97
C GLY A 214 -16.97 -0.95 7.59
N VAL A 215 -17.22 -2.11 8.20
CA VAL A 215 -18.49 -2.40 8.91
C VAL A 215 -18.73 -1.39 10.02
N LEU A 216 -17.71 -1.09 10.83
CA LEU A 216 -17.83 -0.12 11.93
C LEU A 216 -18.22 1.26 11.40
N PHE A 217 -17.58 1.75 10.37
CA PHE A 217 -17.82 3.09 9.85
C PHE A 217 -19.15 3.22 9.12
N PHE A 218 -19.48 2.24 8.27
CA PHE A 218 -20.72 2.30 7.49
C PHE A 218 -21.95 1.94 8.32
N TYR A 219 -21.84 1.01 9.26
CA TYR A 219 -22.99 0.50 10.01
C TYR A 219 -23.22 1.22 11.33
N TYR A 220 -22.17 1.37 12.15
CA TYR A 220 -22.31 1.91 13.51
C TYR A 220 -22.12 3.42 13.61
N LEU A 221 -21.18 3.99 12.83
CA LEU A 221 -20.91 5.43 12.87
C LEU A 221 -21.66 6.20 11.79
N ASP A 222 -22.33 5.49 10.89
CA ASP A 222 -23.17 6.08 9.83
C ASP A 222 -22.46 7.18 9.02
N LEU A 223 -21.17 6.97 8.79
CA LEU A 223 -20.34 7.94 8.09
C LEU A 223 -20.58 7.88 6.58
N ASN A 224 -20.59 9.04 5.95
CA ASN A 224 -20.53 9.15 4.50
C ASN A 224 -19.32 8.44 3.94
N TRP A 225 -19.45 7.85 2.75
CA TRP A 225 -18.35 7.16 2.08
C TRP A 225 -17.10 8.06 1.90
N LYS A 226 -17.28 9.37 1.63
CA LYS A 226 -16.19 10.35 1.54
C LYS A 226 -15.42 10.46 2.85
N ASN A 227 -16.13 10.62 3.98
CA ASN A 227 -15.50 10.70 5.29
C ASN A 227 -14.74 9.42 5.65
N ASN A 228 -15.26 8.26 5.25
CA ASN A 228 -14.60 6.98 5.46
C ASN A 228 -13.28 6.89 4.68
N ILE A 229 -13.28 7.33 3.41
CA ILE A 229 -12.06 7.38 2.60
C ILE A 229 -11.08 8.39 3.19
N ALA A 230 -11.53 9.58 3.61
CA ALA A 230 -10.67 10.61 4.21
C ALA A 230 -9.97 10.13 5.48
N ILE A 231 -10.68 9.40 6.36
CA ILE A 231 -10.10 8.81 7.57
C ILE A 231 -8.99 7.83 7.20
N MET A 232 -9.25 6.90 6.27
CA MET A 232 -8.27 5.90 5.87
C MET A 232 -7.11 6.49 5.06
N ALA A 233 -7.38 7.50 4.25
CA ALA A 233 -6.34 8.28 3.59
C ALA A 233 -5.42 8.96 4.61
N SER A 234 -5.95 9.49 5.70
CA SER A 234 -5.15 10.08 6.78
C SER A 234 -4.23 9.05 7.45
N VAL A 235 -4.71 7.83 7.70
CA VAL A 235 -3.88 6.72 8.23
C VAL A 235 -2.74 6.39 7.27
N ASN A 236 -3.03 6.33 5.96
CA ASN A 236 -2.02 6.10 4.93
C ASN A 236 -0.97 7.23 4.88
N ILE A 237 -1.38 8.49 4.97
CA ILE A 237 -0.45 9.63 4.99
C ILE A 237 0.51 9.53 6.18
N ILE A 238 -0.02 9.29 7.38
CA ILE A 238 0.80 9.18 8.59
C ILE A 238 1.79 8.03 8.47
N SER A 239 1.34 6.84 8.05
CA SER A 239 2.21 5.69 7.87
C SER A 239 3.28 5.94 6.79
N LEU A 240 2.91 6.58 5.68
CA LEU A 240 3.83 6.94 4.61
C LEU A 240 4.91 7.93 5.07
N LEU A 241 4.54 8.96 5.80
CA LEU A 241 5.51 9.92 6.35
C LEU A 241 6.54 9.22 7.24
N ILE A 242 6.09 8.33 8.11
CA ILE A 242 7.02 7.57 8.97
C ILE A 242 7.89 6.62 8.12
N ILE A 243 7.34 5.97 7.11
CA ILE A 243 8.09 5.11 6.18
C ILE A 243 9.20 5.90 5.48
N ILE A 244 8.93 7.10 4.98
CA ILE A 244 9.92 7.93 4.30
C ILE A 244 11.17 8.14 5.16
N PHE A 245 10.97 8.47 6.45
CA PHE A 245 12.08 8.77 7.36
C PHE A 245 12.72 7.52 7.98
N TYR A 246 11.93 6.48 8.25
CA TYR A 246 12.40 5.33 9.02
C TYR A 246 12.90 4.18 8.15
N MET A 247 12.37 3.99 6.95
CA MET A 247 12.71 2.89 6.05
C MET A 247 14.12 3.04 5.48
N VAL A 248 14.94 1.99 5.61
CA VAL A 248 16.28 1.89 4.99
C VAL A 248 16.10 1.35 3.56
N ASN A 249 16.99 1.70 2.64
CA ASN A 249 16.99 1.07 1.31
C ASN A 249 17.25 -0.43 1.43
N SER A 250 16.71 -1.21 0.49
CA SER A 250 16.80 -2.67 0.49
C SER A 250 18.25 -3.15 0.35
N PRO A 251 18.78 -3.93 1.33
CA PRO A 251 20.11 -4.53 1.20
C PRO A 251 20.16 -5.55 0.05
N LYS A 252 19.20 -6.47 -0.05
CA LYS A 252 19.21 -7.51 -1.10
C LYS A 252 19.07 -6.92 -2.50
N ALA A 253 18.34 -5.78 -2.67
CA ALA A 253 18.29 -5.08 -3.95
C ALA A 253 19.66 -4.56 -4.36
N ALA A 254 20.43 -3.95 -3.44
CA ALA A 254 21.80 -3.52 -3.71
C ALA A 254 22.71 -4.70 -4.11
N LEU A 255 22.53 -5.86 -3.47
CA LEU A 255 23.32 -7.06 -3.80
C LEU A 255 23.00 -7.58 -5.22
N ARG A 256 21.73 -7.56 -5.63
CA ARG A 256 21.31 -7.93 -7.01
C ARG A 256 21.95 -7.01 -8.05
N ASN A 257 21.99 -5.73 -7.77
CA ASN A 257 22.61 -4.73 -8.65
C ASN A 257 24.15 -4.79 -8.62
N LYS A 258 24.75 -5.79 -7.96
CA LYS A 258 26.20 -5.96 -7.77
C LYS A 258 26.84 -4.77 -7.02
N GLU A 259 26.10 -4.09 -6.20
CA GLU A 259 26.54 -2.96 -5.38
C GLU A 259 26.85 -3.41 -3.94
N GLN A 260 27.91 -4.21 -3.77
CA GLN A 260 28.24 -4.84 -2.50
C GLN A 260 28.49 -3.82 -1.37
N VAL A 261 29.10 -2.69 -1.66
CA VAL A 261 29.34 -1.62 -0.68
C VAL A 261 28.02 -1.02 -0.18
N HIS A 262 27.07 -0.79 -1.09
CA HIS A 262 25.72 -0.32 -0.71
C HIS A 262 24.97 -1.36 0.11
N PHE A 263 25.08 -2.66 -0.23
CA PHE A 263 24.53 -3.75 0.58
C PHE A 263 25.02 -3.68 2.03
N ILE A 264 26.35 -3.59 2.21
CA ILE A 264 26.98 -3.50 3.54
C ILE A 264 26.48 -2.27 4.29
N LYS A 265 26.47 -1.09 3.64
CA LYS A 265 25.99 0.16 4.22
C LYS A 265 24.53 0.06 4.69
N HIS A 266 23.65 -0.53 3.87
CA HIS A 266 22.24 -0.69 4.23
C HIS A 266 22.05 -1.69 5.38
N LEU A 267 22.78 -2.79 5.37
CA LEU A 267 22.71 -3.80 6.43
C LEU A 267 23.26 -3.25 7.77
N LEU A 268 24.37 -2.50 7.74
CA LEU A 268 24.91 -1.81 8.93
C LEU A 268 23.93 -0.77 9.47
N ASN A 269 23.18 -0.06 8.59
CA ASN A 269 22.14 0.85 9.03
C ASN A 269 20.99 0.12 9.77
N ILE A 270 20.59 -1.06 9.30
CA ILE A 270 19.61 -1.90 9.99
C ILE A 270 20.16 -2.36 11.34
N ALA A 271 21.39 -2.86 11.38
CA ALA A 271 22.04 -3.29 12.60
C ALA A 271 22.16 -2.15 13.62
N LYS A 272 22.52 -0.94 13.18
CA LYS A 272 22.59 0.26 14.04
C LYS A 272 21.20 0.59 14.64
N LYS A 273 20.12 0.54 13.84
CA LYS A 273 18.75 0.75 14.34
C LYS A 273 18.33 -0.32 15.35
N ASN A 274 18.84 -1.53 15.19
CA ASN A 274 18.64 -2.66 16.11
C ASN A 274 19.61 -2.67 17.29
N LYS A 275 20.53 -1.69 17.41
CA LYS A 275 21.61 -1.65 18.42
C LYS A 275 22.48 -2.90 18.39
N ARG A 276 22.70 -3.48 17.20
CA ARG A 276 23.59 -4.65 17.00
C ARG A 276 24.89 -4.21 16.35
N LYS A 277 25.98 -4.91 16.71
CA LYS A 277 27.30 -4.68 16.12
C LYS A 277 27.59 -5.82 15.14
N ILE A 278 27.93 -5.49 13.91
CA ILE A 278 28.43 -6.40 12.88
C ILE A 278 29.88 -5.99 12.62
N LYS A 279 30.78 -6.96 12.56
CA LYS A 279 32.20 -6.72 12.32
C LYS A 279 32.51 -6.78 10.83
N LYS A 280 33.68 -6.22 10.43
CA LYS A 280 34.18 -6.29 9.05
C LYS A 280 34.33 -7.73 8.57
N GLU A 281 34.86 -8.60 9.44
CA GLU A 281 35.11 -10.02 9.18
C GLU A 281 33.85 -10.79 8.75
N ASP A 282 32.67 -10.35 9.21
CA ASP A 282 31.39 -10.97 8.86
C ASP A 282 31.05 -10.79 7.36
N PHE A 283 31.69 -9.85 6.67
CA PHE A 283 31.51 -9.56 5.25
C PHE A 283 32.59 -10.10 4.32
N ASP A 284 33.66 -10.71 4.87
CA ASP A 284 34.84 -11.16 4.10
C ASP A 284 34.47 -12.15 2.98
N PHE A 285 33.40 -12.91 3.15
CA PHE A 285 32.89 -13.82 2.11
C PHE A 285 32.39 -13.11 0.84
N LEU A 286 32.13 -11.80 0.88
CA LEU A 286 31.73 -11.01 -0.28
C LEU A 286 32.94 -10.51 -1.09
N ILE A 287 34.13 -10.44 -0.49
CA ILE A 287 35.35 -9.90 -1.12
C ILE A 287 35.69 -10.61 -2.45
N PRO A 288 35.56 -11.94 -2.56
CA PRO A 288 35.82 -12.63 -3.84
C PRO A 288 34.94 -12.21 -5.02
N PHE A 289 33.77 -11.62 -4.72
CA PHE A 289 32.81 -11.16 -5.71
C PHE A 289 32.92 -9.67 -6.02
N MET A 290 33.92 -8.98 -5.45
CA MET A 290 34.17 -7.56 -5.67
C MET A 290 35.31 -7.35 -6.66
N ASP A 291 35.12 -6.38 -7.55
CA ASP A 291 36.21 -5.85 -8.39
C ASP A 291 37.20 -5.06 -7.52
N ASP A 292 38.43 -4.85 -8.00
CA ASP A 292 39.50 -4.19 -7.21
C ASP A 292 39.11 -2.76 -6.79
N LYS A 293 38.38 -2.02 -7.62
CA LYS A 293 37.84 -0.70 -7.26
C LYS A 293 36.85 -0.78 -6.08
N LYS A 294 35.96 -1.78 -6.08
CA LYS A 294 35.01 -2.01 -4.99
C LYS A 294 35.67 -2.54 -3.73
N LYS A 295 36.76 -3.30 -3.83
CA LYS A 295 37.58 -3.70 -2.69
C LYS A 295 38.22 -2.48 -2.00
N LEU A 296 38.71 -1.52 -2.80
CA LEU A 296 39.23 -0.27 -2.28
C LEU A 296 38.13 0.55 -1.55
N GLU A 297 36.98 0.72 -2.16
CA GLU A 297 35.81 1.39 -1.55
C GLU A 297 35.38 0.69 -0.24
N TYR A 298 35.36 -0.64 -0.23
CA TYR A 298 35.03 -1.44 0.95
C TYR A 298 36.03 -1.16 2.11
N ASN A 299 37.33 -1.16 1.84
CA ASN A 299 38.33 -0.88 2.84
C ASN A 299 38.23 0.55 3.38
N LEU A 300 38.15 1.54 2.49
CA LEU A 300 37.99 2.94 2.86
C LEU A 300 36.71 3.20 3.70
N PHE A 301 35.62 2.50 3.37
CA PHE A 301 34.38 2.62 4.12
C PHE A 301 34.50 2.13 5.55
N PHE A 302 35.17 0.96 5.79
CA PHE A 302 35.38 0.44 7.13
C PHE A 302 36.42 1.25 7.91
N ASP A 303 37.45 1.75 7.24
CA ASP A 303 38.44 2.63 7.84
C ASP A 303 37.81 3.95 8.31
N ALA A 304 36.92 4.52 7.53
CA ALA A 304 36.14 5.71 7.91
C ALA A 304 35.23 5.47 9.13
N ILE A 305 34.59 4.29 9.22
CA ILE A 305 33.78 3.91 10.39
C ILE A 305 34.66 3.77 11.65
N ASN A 306 35.77 3.11 11.54
CA ASN A 306 36.70 2.93 12.65
C ASN A 306 37.26 4.27 13.13
N TYR A 307 37.63 5.16 12.20
CA TYR A 307 38.10 6.51 12.51
C TYR A 307 37.06 7.35 13.26
N ARG A 308 35.80 7.32 12.81
CA ARG A 308 34.70 7.98 13.55
C ARG A 308 34.51 7.40 14.96
N HIS A 309 34.68 6.11 15.14
CA HIS A 309 34.54 5.47 16.44
C HIS A 309 35.68 5.90 17.39
N GLN A 310 36.92 6.05 16.88
CA GLN A 310 38.05 6.55 17.64
C GLN A 310 37.87 8.00 18.07
N ILE A 311 37.39 8.88 17.17
CA ILE A 311 37.09 10.28 17.51
C ILE A 311 36.00 10.37 18.60
N THR A 312 34.94 9.56 18.52
CA THR A 312 33.89 9.57 19.54
C THR A 312 34.39 9.12 20.91
N LEU A 313 35.30 8.16 20.94
CA LEU A 313 35.95 7.68 22.19
C LEU A 313 36.97 8.67 22.76
N SER A 314 37.53 9.55 21.94
CA SER A 314 38.48 10.59 22.41
C SER A 314 37.80 11.87 22.91
N ILE A 315 36.47 12.00 22.72
CA ILE A 315 35.66 13.15 23.16
C ILE A 315 34.87 12.83 24.45
N ILE A 316 34.81 11.55 24.84
CA ILE A 316 34.27 11.09 26.14
C ILE A 316 35.39 10.93 27.14
#